data_1149ce9ee44d8fb1371fe2515e7a27ba
#
_entry.id   1149ce9ee44d8fb1371fe2515e7a27ba
#
_cell.length_a   1.000
_cell.length_b   1.000
_cell.length_c   1.000
_cell.angle_alpha   90.00
_cell.angle_beta   90.00
_cell.angle_gamma   90.00
#
_symmetry.space_group_name_H-M   'P 1'
#
loop_
_entity.id
_entity.type
_entity.pdbx_description
1 polymer ?
#
loop_
_entity_poly.entity_id
_entity_poly.type
_entity_poly.pdbx_seq_one_letter_code
_entity_poly.pdbx_strand_id
1 'polypeptide(L)'
;MIGMMLYYKVAVTWAMLTIPLLIVLTLLVALGVGLWLSALNVLYRDVGYILPVMTQLWLFLSPVGYSSASIPDNLQLLYAFNPMTGVIEAFRWAMLGETTVNLGLQLTISIGVALIVLISGLFFFRRMERTFADMI
;
A
#
# COMPACT_ATOMS: atom_id res chain seq x y z
N MET A 1 16.87 -12.88 -2.18
CA MET A 1 16.98 -11.71 -1.29
C MET A 1 18.14 -11.83 -0.32
N ILE A 2 18.21 -12.82 0.57
CA ILE A 2 19.31 -13.03 1.53
C ILE A 2 20.69 -13.11 0.83
N GLY A 3 20.82 -13.79 -0.32
CA GLY A 3 22.06 -13.86 -1.08
C GLY A 3 22.56 -12.52 -1.63
N MET A 4 21.65 -11.64 -2.04
CA MET A 4 22.02 -10.28 -2.48
C MET A 4 22.46 -9.41 -1.28
N MET A 5 21.82 -9.57 -0.13
CA MET A 5 22.21 -8.83 1.08
C MET A 5 23.63 -9.23 1.53
N LEU A 6 23.97 -10.52 1.45
CA LEU A 6 25.33 -11.01 1.72
C LEU A 6 26.33 -10.47 0.70
N TYR A 7 25.96 -10.42 -0.58
CA TYR A 7 26.82 -9.91 -1.64
C TYR A 7 27.12 -8.40 -1.49
N TYR A 8 26.11 -7.60 -1.14
CA TYR A 8 26.25 -6.16 -0.95
C TYR A 8 26.66 -5.76 0.47
N LYS A 9 26.95 -6.74 1.35
CA LYS A 9 27.36 -6.51 2.76
C LYS A 9 26.39 -5.58 3.51
N VAL A 10 25.09 -5.67 3.22
CA VAL A 10 24.08 -4.90 3.93
C VAL A 10 24.02 -5.42 5.37
N ALA A 11 24.33 -4.55 6.33
CA ALA A 11 24.31 -4.92 7.74
C ALA A 11 22.90 -5.32 8.18
N VAL A 12 22.78 -6.48 8.84
CA VAL A 12 21.52 -6.89 9.46
C VAL A 12 21.27 -5.95 10.63
N THR A 13 20.29 -5.08 10.48
CA THR A 13 19.92 -4.06 11.46
C THR A 13 18.66 -4.52 12.24
N TRP A 14 18.52 -4.05 13.46
CA TRP A 14 17.31 -4.28 14.27
C TRP A 14 16.02 -3.87 13.55
N ALA A 15 16.10 -2.89 12.62
CA ALA A 15 15.01 -2.49 11.76
C ALA A 15 14.42 -3.64 10.93
N MET A 16 15.17 -4.69 10.63
CA MET A 16 14.65 -5.87 9.91
C MET A 16 13.60 -6.66 10.71
N LEU A 17 13.59 -6.54 12.03
CA LEU A 17 12.54 -7.13 12.87
C LEU A 17 11.17 -6.50 12.62
N THR A 18 11.10 -5.31 12.03
CA THR A 18 9.84 -4.67 11.65
C THR A 18 9.24 -5.22 10.34
N ILE A 19 10.02 -5.95 9.53
CA ILE A 19 9.57 -6.49 8.23
C ILE A 19 8.28 -7.31 8.35
N PRO A 20 8.12 -8.24 9.30
CA PRO A 20 6.87 -8.99 9.44
C PRO A 20 5.65 -8.08 9.69
N LEU A 21 5.84 -7.02 10.47
CA LEU A 21 4.78 -6.03 10.73
C LEU A 21 4.43 -5.25 9.45
N LEU A 22 5.43 -4.88 8.66
CA LEU A 22 5.23 -4.19 7.38
C LEU A 22 4.52 -5.10 6.36
N ILE A 23 4.80 -6.40 6.36
CA ILE A 23 4.07 -7.37 5.53
C ILE A 23 2.59 -7.40 5.94
N VAL A 24 2.28 -7.46 7.24
CA VAL A 24 0.90 -7.41 7.72
C VAL A 24 0.22 -6.12 7.29
N LEU A 25 0.89 -4.97 7.41
CA LEU A 25 0.35 -3.69 6.97
C LEU A 25 0.08 -3.68 5.45
N THR A 26 0.99 -4.23 4.65
CA THR A 26 0.80 -4.39 3.20
C THR A 26 -0.44 -5.23 2.89
N LEU A 27 -0.62 -6.34 3.62
CA LEU A 27 -1.80 -7.20 3.46
C LEU A 27 -3.09 -6.49 3.83
N LEU A 28 -3.10 -5.67 4.88
CA LEU A 28 -4.26 -4.86 5.28
C LEU A 28 -4.65 -3.86 4.18
N VAL A 29 -3.67 -3.18 3.57
CA VAL A 29 -3.91 -2.28 2.44
C VAL A 29 -4.48 -3.05 1.25
N ALA A 30 -3.85 -4.19 0.90
CA ALA A 30 -4.28 -5.02 -0.23
C ALA A 30 -5.70 -5.57 -0.04
N LEU A 31 -6.05 -6.03 1.18
CA LEU A 31 -7.39 -6.48 1.53
C LEU A 31 -8.41 -5.35 1.45
N GLY A 32 -8.09 -4.17 1.99
CA GLY A 32 -8.99 -3.03 1.96
C GLY A 32 -9.34 -2.59 0.55
N VAL A 33 -8.32 -2.40 -0.30
CA VAL A 33 -8.50 -2.06 -1.72
C VAL A 33 -9.19 -3.19 -2.48
N GLY A 34 -8.79 -4.44 -2.23
CA GLY A 34 -9.36 -5.63 -2.86
C GLY A 34 -10.87 -5.78 -2.59
N LEU A 35 -11.32 -5.52 -1.35
CA LEU A 35 -12.75 -5.53 -1.00
C LEU A 35 -13.55 -4.48 -1.76
N TRP A 36 -13.01 -3.26 -1.89
CA TRP A 36 -13.63 -2.20 -2.70
C TRP A 36 -13.75 -2.59 -4.16
N LEU A 37 -12.64 -3.05 -4.76
CA LEU A 37 -12.59 -3.43 -6.17
C LEU A 37 -13.43 -4.65 -6.48
N SER A 38 -13.47 -5.64 -5.56
CA SER A 38 -14.31 -6.82 -5.69
C SER A 38 -15.80 -6.46 -5.72
N ALA A 39 -16.25 -5.62 -4.79
CA ALA A 39 -17.64 -5.18 -4.75
C ALA A 39 -18.02 -4.34 -5.99
N LEU A 40 -17.13 -3.48 -6.46
CA LEU A 40 -17.34 -2.70 -7.69
C LEU A 40 -17.37 -3.59 -8.93
N ASN A 41 -16.52 -4.62 -9.01
CA ASN A 41 -16.47 -5.52 -10.16
C ASN A 41 -17.74 -6.38 -10.31
N VAL A 42 -18.43 -6.67 -9.20
CA VAL A 42 -19.73 -7.36 -9.25
C VAL A 42 -20.84 -6.41 -9.73
N LEU A 43 -20.80 -5.13 -9.31
CA LEU A 43 -21.77 -4.13 -9.75
C LEU A 43 -21.59 -3.73 -11.22
N TYR A 44 -20.35 -3.57 -11.63
CA TYR A 44 -19.99 -3.04 -12.94
C TYR A 44 -18.99 -3.99 -13.60
N ARG A 45 -19.44 -4.77 -14.59
CA ARG A 45 -18.60 -5.72 -15.34
C ARG A 45 -17.39 -5.05 -16.02
N ASP A 46 -17.52 -3.77 -16.35
CA ASP A 46 -16.47 -3.00 -17.01
C ASP A 46 -15.28 -2.70 -16.10
N VAL A 47 -15.46 -2.77 -14.77
CA VAL A 47 -14.38 -2.59 -13.79
C VAL A 47 -13.26 -3.59 -14.03
N GLY A 48 -13.59 -4.85 -14.40
CA GLY A 48 -12.59 -5.87 -14.71
C GLY A 48 -11.63 -5.49 -15.84
N TYR A 49 -12.09 -4.71 -16.81
CA TYR A 49 -11.24 -4.22 -17.91
C TYR A 49 -10.39 -3.01 -17.52
N ILE A 50 -10.87 -2.20 -16.59
CA ILE A 50 -10.19 -0.99 -16.12
C ILE A 50 -9.12 -1.34 -15.07
N LEU A 51 -9.32 -2.39 -14.28
CA LEU A 51 -8.43 -2.81 -13.21
C LEU A 51 -6.94 -2.93 -13.60
N PRO A 52 -6.57 -3.56 -14.73
CA PRO A 52 -5.18 -3.66 -15.13
C PRO A 52 -4.54 -2.29 -15.37
N VAL A 53 -5.27 -1.37 -15.99
CA VAL A 53 -4.80 -0.01 -16.25
C VAL A 53 -4.65 0.76 -14.94
N MET A 54 -5.61 0.66 -14.04
CA MET A 54 -5.54 1.29 -12.71
C MET A 54 -4.37 0.75 -11.89
N THR A 55 -4.12 -0.55 -11.93
CA THR A 55 -2.99 -1.18 -11.20
C THR A 55 -1.65 -0.68 -11.73
N GLN A 56 -1.55 -0.52 -13.05
CA GLN A 56 -0.34 0.02 -13.69
C GLN A 56 -0.13 1.50 -13.32
N LEU A 57 -1.17 2.32 -13.34
CA LEU A 57 -1.11 3.71 -12.88
C LEU A 57 -0.74 3.80 -11.40
N TRP A 58 -1.29 2.92 -10.55
CA TRP A 58 -0.98 2.87 -9.13
C TRP A 58 0.49 2.56 -8.86
N LEU A 59 1.10 1.72 -9.69
CA LEU A 59 2.53 1.42 -9.61
C LEU A 59 3.38 2.69 -9.80
N PHE A 60 2.99 3.57 -10.75
CA PHE A 60 3.68 4.85 -10.97
C PHE A 60 3.40 5.89 -9.88
N LEU A 61 2.21 5.84 -9.27
CA LEU A 61 1.83 6.71 -8.15
C LEU A 61 2.48 6.27 -6.83
N SER A 62 3.07 5.10 -6.76
CA SER A 62 3.78 4.59 -5.60
C SER A 62 5.29 4.68 -5.84
N PRO A 63 6.11 5.19 -4.88
CA PRO A 63 7.55 5.41 -5.06
C PRO A 63 8.34 4.09 -4.99
N VAL A 64 7.97 3.10 -5.84
CA VAL A 64 8.63 1.79 -5.91
C VAL A 64 9.93 1.89 -6.68
N GLY A 65 9.92 2.57 -7.83
CA GLY A 65 11.07 2.67 -8.74
C GLY A 65 11.88 3.96 -8.61
N TYR A 66 11.46 4.90 -7.76
CA TYR A 66 12.14 6.18 -7.54
C TYR A 66 12.15 6.53 -6.06
N SER A 67 13.04 7.45 -5.67
CA SER A 67 13.13 7.90 -4.28
C SER A 67 12.05 8.94 -3.98
N SER A 68 11.41 8.84 -2.80
CA SER A 68 10.48 9.86 -2.32
C SER A 68 11.13 11.24 -2.16
N ALA A 69 12.45 11.30 -2.03
CA ALA A 69 13.20 12.56 -2.04
C ALA A 69 13.17 13.30 -3.39
N SER A 70 12.87 12.62 -4.48
CA SER A 70 12.76 13.22 -5.80
C SER A 70 11.39 13.89 -6.04
N ILE A 71 10.47 13.74 -5.09
CA ILE A 71 9.13 14.31 -5.17
C ILE A 71 9.19 15.75 -4.66
N PRO A 72 8.68 16.75 -5.44
CA PRO A 72 8.59 18.14 -4.98
C PRO A 72 7.80 18.26 -3.66
N ASP A 73 8.21 19.16 -2.78
CA ASP A 73 7.63 19.33 -1.44
C ASP A 73 6.11 19.56 -1.45
N ASN A 74 5.61 20.27 -2.46
CA ASN A 74 4.18 20.51 -2.64
C ASN A 74 3.36 19.25 -2.95
N LEU A 75 3.99 18.18 -3.45
CA LEU A 75 3.35 16.91 -3.78
C LEU A 75 3.58 15.83 -2.71
N GLN A 76 4.51 16.02 -1.79
CA GLN A 76 4.83 15.05 -0.74
C GLN A 76 3.61 14.69 0.12
N LEU A 77 2.77 15.68 0.45
CA LEU A 77 1.52 15.44 1.19
C LEU A 77 0.55 14.59 0.39
N LEU A 78 0.43 14.82 -0.92
CA LEU A 78 -0.45 14.02 -1.78
C LEU A 78 0.01 12.55 -1.84
N TYR A 79 1.33 12.34 -1.94
CA TYR A 79 1.92 11.01 -1.90
C TYR A 79 1.79 10.34 -0.53
N ALA A 80 1.79 11.09 0.56
CA ALA A 80 1.58 10.57 1.90
C ALA A 80 0.18 9.96 2.10
N PHE A 81 -0.84 10.42 1.36
CA PHE A 81 -2.18 9.83 1.37
C PHE A 81 -2.24 8.46 0.68
N ASN A 82 -1.26 8.11 -0.16
CA ASN A 82 -1.14 6.77 -0.68
C ASN A 82 -0.57 5.84 0.42
N PRO A 83 -1.36 4.88 0.96
CA PRO A 83 -0.92 4.04 2.07
C PRO A 83 0.30 3.19 1.71
N MET A 84 0.53 2.92 0.42
CA MET A 84 1.71 2.19 -0.03
C MET A 84 2.99 3.01 0.04
N THR A 85 2.93 4.33 0.01
CA THR A 85 4.12 5.20 0.09
C THR A 85 4.85 5.01 1.41
N GLY A 86 4.16 5.10 2.54
CA GLY A 86 4.77 4.89 3.85
C GLY A 86 5.23 3.45 4.09
N VAL A 87 4.51 2.47 3.54
CA VAL A 87 4.92 1.07 3.59
C VAL A 87 6.23 0.87 2.83
N ILE A 88 6.35 1.39 1.60
CA ILE A 88 7.55 1.26 0.77
C ILE A 88 8.75 1.95 1.43
N GLU A 89 8.56 3.16 1.96
CA GLU A 89 9.62 3.88 2.68
C GLU A 89 10.05 3.13 3.96
N ALA A 90 9.10 2.53 4.68
CA ALA A 90 9.41 1.73 5.85
C ALA A 90 10.20 0.45 5.50
N PHE A 91 9.87 -0.22 4.38
CA PHE A 91 10.68 -1.33 3.87
C PHE A 91 12.09 -0.87 3.47
N ARG A 92 12.20 0.29 2.80
CA ARG A 92 13.49 0.86 2.42
C ARG A 92 14.34 1.15 3.65
N TRP A 93 13.76 1.77 4.67
CA TRP A 93 14.42 2.00 5.95
C TRP A 93 14.84 0.71 6.64
N ALA A 94 13.95 -0.28 6.70
CA ALA A 94 14.24 -1.56 7.36
C ALA A 94 15.38 -2.32 6.67
N MET A 95 15.55 -2.16 5.36
CA MET A 95 16.54 -2.89 4.57
C MET A 95 17.84 -2.13 4.36
N LEU A 96 17.78 -0.81 4.14
CA LEU A 96 18.94 0.01 3.79
C LEU A 96 19.41 0.89 4.95
N GLY A 97 18.61 1.06 6.01
CA GLY A 97 18.94 1.91 7.14
C GLY A 97 18.82 3.42 6.86
N GLU A 98 18.49 3.80 5.63
CA GLU A 98 18.39 5.20 5.22
C GLU A 98 16.94 5.62 5.04
N THR A 99 16.61 6.81 5.56
CA THR A 99 15.32 7.47 5.29
C THR A 99 15.57 8.84 4.70
N THR A 100 14.90 9.11 3.60
CA THR A 100 14.96 10.42 2.92
C THR A 100 13.84 11.37 3.37
N VAL A 101 12.90 10.87 4.19
CA VAL A 101 11.66 11.56 4.59
C VAL A 101 11.34 11.29 6.05
N ASN A 102 10.43 12.07 6.62
CA ASN A 102 9.97 11.85 7.99
C ASN A 102 9.13 10.56 8.09
N LEU A 103 9.84 9.42 8.27
CA LEU A 103 9.27 8.07 8.26
C LEU A 103 8.10 7.91 9.25
N GLY A 104 8.24 8.48 10.46
CA GLY A 104 7.23 8.35 11.50
C GLY A 104 5.88 8.96 11.08
N LEU A 105 5.91 10.15 10.50
CA LEU A 105 4.71 10.83 10.01
C LEU A 105 4.08 10.06 8.84
N GLN A 106 4.88 9.65 7.86
CA GLN A 106 4.39 8.90 6.69
C GLN A 106 3.79 7.56 7.08
N LEU A 107 4.44 6.81 7.98
CA LEU A 107 3.93 5.54 8.47
C LEU A 107 2.60 5.71 9.22
N THR A 108 2.49 6.74 10.07
CA THR A 108 1.25 7.03 10.79
C THR A 108 0.09 7.35 9.85
N ILE A 109 0.33 8.18 8.84
CA ILE A 109 -0.68 8.50 7.82
C ILE A 109 -1.06 7.24 7.04
N SER A 110 -0.07 6.44 6.61
CA SER A 110 -0.32 5.21 5.85
C SER A 110 -1.12 4.18 6.65
N ILE A 111 -0.84 4.00 7.94
CA ILE A 111 -1.63 3.14 8.83
C ILE A 111 -3.06 3.66 8.95
N GLY A 112 -3.23 4.96 9.17
CA GLY A 112 -4.55 5.59 9.27
C GLY A 112 -5.38 5.38 8.01
N VAL A 113 -4.79 5.65 6.83
CA VAL A 113 -5.46 5.46 5.53
C VAL A 113 -5.75 3.98 5.28
N ALA A 114 -4.81 3.08 5.59
CA ALA A 114 -5.01 1.63 5.45
C ALA A 114 -6.22 1.13 6.26
N LEU A 115 -6.34 1.58 7.52
CA LEU A 115 -7.48 1.24 8.37
C LEU A 115 -8.80 1.81 7.84
N ILE A 116 -8.81 3.06 7.39
CA ILE A 116 -10.00 3.69 6.80
C ILE A 116 -10.44 2.92 5.55
N VAL A 117 -9.51 2.61 4.65
CA VAL A 117 -9.79 1.86 3.42
C VAL A 117 -10.29 0.45 3.73
N LEU A 118 -9.70 -0.23 4.71
CA LEU A 118 -10.12 -1.57 5.12
C LEU A 118 -11.52 -1.55 5.73
N ILE A 119 -11.77 -0.66 6.70
CA ILE A 119 -13.06 -0.57 7.39
C ILE A 119 -14.16 -0.19 6.39
N SER A 120 -13.93 0.84 5.58
CA SER A 120 -14.89 1.27 4.55
C SER A 120 -15.12 0.18 3.50
N GLY A 121 -14.08 -0.55 3.09
CA GLY A 121 -14.16 -1.69 2.18
C GLY A 121 -15.02 -2.82 2.74
N LEU A 122 -14.85 -3.16 4.02
CA LEU A 122 -15.67 -4.17 4.72
C LEU A 122 -17.13 -3.76 4.78
N PHE A 123 -17.43 -2.49 5.13
CA PHE A 123 -18.81 -2.00 5.15
C PHE A 123 -19.44 -1.99 3.76
N PHE A 124 -18.68 -1.54 2.75
CA PHE A 124 -19.17 -1.49 1.38
C PHE A 124 -19.43 -2.91 0.85
N PHE A 125 -18.51 -3.83 1.04
CA PHE A 125 -18.65 -5.22 0.62
C PHE A 125 -19.87 -5.88 1.30
N ARG A 126 -20.01 -5.77 2.62
CA ARG A 126 -21.16 -6.32 3.35
C ARG A 126 -22.50 -5.75 2.89
N ARG A 127 -22.53 -4.46 2.55
CA ARG A 127 -23.75 -3.84 2.03
C ARG A 127 -24.13 -4.40 0.66
N MET A 128 -23.13 -4.64 -0.18
CA MET A 128 -23.32 -5.19 -1.52
C MET A 128 -23.67 -6.68 -1.52
N GLU A 129 -23.13 -7.45 -0.58
CA GLU A 129 -23.41 -8.88 -0.43
C GLU A 129 -24.92 -9.14 -0.29
N ARG A 130 -25.64 -8.29 0.45
CA ARG A 130 -27.11 -8.38 0.57
C ARG A 130 -27.82 -8.17 -0.75
N THR A 131 -27.34 -7.26 -1.57
CA THR A 131 -27.90 -6.98 -2.90
C THR A 131 -27.61 -8.11 -3.89
N PHE A 132 -26.49 -8.82 -3.74
CA PHE A 132 -26.14 -9.98 -4.58
C PHE A 132 -27.06 -11.18 -4.30
N ALA A 133 -27.44 -11.38 -3.03
CA ALA A 133 -28.37 -12.46 -2.66
C ALA A 133 -29.78 -12.27 -3.27
N ASP A 134 -30.16 -11.04 -3.58
CA ASP A 134 -31.46 -10.74 -4.19
C ASP A 134 -31.45 -10.83 -5.75
N MET A 135 -30.24 -10.98 -6.35
CA MET A 135 -30.09 -11.04 -7.82
C MET A 135 -29.85 -12.44 -8.38
N ILE A 136 -29.73 -13.45 -7.51
CA ILE A 136 -29.61 -14.87 -7.86
C ILE A 136 -30.94 -15.57 -7.60
#